data_cfd3747ed4e62006277e1b0ad03694db
#
_entry.id   cfd3747ed4e62006277e1b0ad03694db
#
_cell.length_a   1.000
_cell.length_b   1.000
_cell.length_c   1.000
_cell.angle_alpha   90.00
_cell.angle_beta   90.00
_cell.angle_gamma   90.00
#
_symmetry.space_group_name_H-M   'P 1'
#
loop_
_entity.id
_entity.type
_entity.pdbx_description
1 polymer ?
#
loop_
_entity_poly.entity_id
_entity_poly.type
_entity_poly.pdbx_seq_one_letter_code
_entity_poly.pdbx_strand_id
1 'polypeptide(L)'
;HLAMKAFYPEKPPFPFLHIDTTWKFRDMIKFRDDTAKKLGIEMLVYTNEEGVKKGINPFDHGAAYTDIMKTQALKQALNKYGFTAAFGGGRRDEEKSRAKERIFSFRNEAQAWDPKNQRPEMWKLYNTKINKGESMRVFPISNWTENDIWQYIKRENIDIVPLYFAAERPFVRRNGNIIMVDDDRMRLEPGEKIEH
;
A
#
# COMPACT_ATOMS: atom_id res chain seq x y z
N HIS A 1 2.65 -8.69 10.09
CA HIS A 1 3.01 -9.10 11.46
C HIS A 1 1.84 -8.95 12.42
N LEU A 2 1.23 -7.76 12.54
CA LEU A 2 0.10 -7.51 13.45
C LEU A 2 -1.09 -8.45 13.21
N ALA A 3 -1.45 -8.68 11.94
CA ALA A 3 -2.52 -9.63 11.61
C ALA A 3 -2.18 -11.05 12.08
N MET A 4 -0.96 -11.53 11.81
CA MET A 4 -0.51 -12.83 12.29
C MET A 4 -0.55 -12.93 13.83
N LYS A 5 -0.16 -11.86 14.53
CA LYS A 5 -0.18 -11.80 15.99
C LYS A 5 -1.60 -11.78 16.56
N ALA A 6 -2.51 -11.06 15.89
CA ALA A 6 -3.91 -10.93 16.34
C ALA A 6 -4.70 -12.24 16.24
N PHE A 7 -4.35 -13.10 15.29
CA PHE A 7 -5.03 -14.37 15.06
C PHE A 7 -4.27 -15.59 15.59
N TYR A 8 -3.09 -15.36 16.21
CA TYR A 8 -2.30 -16.47 16.76
C TYR A 8 -3.13 -17.32 17.76
N PRO A 9 -3.03 -18.67 17.74
CA PRO A 9 -2.15 -19.50 16.90
C PRO A 9 -2.63 -19.72 15.46
N GLU A 10 -3.85 -19.33 15.12
CA GLU A 10 -4.41 -19.49 13.78
C GLU A 10 -3.85 -18.48 12.79
N LYS A 11 -4.05 -18.72 11.52
CA LYS A 11 -3.75 -17.75 10.46
C LYS A 11 -4.90 -16.73 10.32
N PRO A 12 -4.62 -15.50 9.84
CA PRO A 12 -5.68 -14.58 9.49
C PRO A 12 -6.68 -15.21 8.51
N PRO A 13 -8.00 -15.15 8.77
CA PRO A 13 -9.01 -15.80 7.93
C PRO A 13 -9.36 -14.97 6.68
N PHE A 14 -8.39 -14.24 6.14
CA PHE A 14 -8.55 -13.41 4.96
C PHE A 14 -7.25 -13.35 4.15
N PRO A 15 -7.32 -13.19 2.82
CA PRO A 15 -6.15 -13.07 1.98
C PRO A 15 -5.49 -11.69 2.13
N PHE A 16 -4.21 -11.62 1.77
CA PHE A 16 -3.48 -10.38 1.61
C PHE A 16 -3.52 -9.93 0.16
N LEU A 17 -3.83 -8.65 -0.08
CA LEU A 17 -3.94 -8.09 -1.41
C LEU A 17 -2.77 -7.15 -1.70
N HIS A 18 -2.06 -7.43 -2.79
CA HIS A 18 -1.07 -6.53 -3.36
C HIS A 18 -1.57 -5.95 -4.69
N ILE A 19 -1.58 -4.62 -4.78
CA ILE A 19 -1.83 -3.94 -6.06
C ILE A 19 -0.49 -3.76 -6.77
N ASP A 20 -0.30 -4.51 -7.84
CA ASP A 20 0.90 -4.41 -8.66
C ASP A 20 0.71 -3.33 -9.72
N THR A 21 1.47 -2.27 -9.58
CA THR A 21 1.47 -1.15 -10.52
C THR A 21 2.46 -1.36 -11.68
N THR A 22 3.09 -2.53 -11.75
CA THR A 22 4.12 -2.94 -12.72
C THR A 22 5.47 -2.20 -12.61
N TRP A 23 5.52 -1.09 -11.88
CA TRP A 23 6.72 -0.27 -11.68
C TRP A 23 7.25 -0.31 -10.24
N LYS A 24 7.12 -1.47 -9.59
CA LYS A 24 7.72 -1.71 -8.27
C LYS A 24 9.18 -2.12 -8.40
N PHE A 25 10.00 -1.75 -7.43
CA PHE A 25 11.37 -2.24 -7.34
C PHE A 25 11.39 -3.77 -7.19
N ARG A 26 12.36 -4.42 -7.82
CA ARG A 26 12.51 -5.88 -7.77
C ARG A 26 12.70 -6.40 -6.36
N ASP A 27 13.45 -5.70 -5.53
CA ASP A 27 13.63 -6.05 -4.11
C ASP A 27 12.32 -6.05 -3.34
N MET A 28 11.40 -5.12 -3.65
CA MET A 28 10.06 -5.10 -3.03
C MET A 28 9.23 -6.33 -3.39
N ILE A 29 9.25 -6.71 -4.68
CA ILE A 29 8.51 -7.89 -5.17
C ILE A 29 9.08 -9.15 -4.53
N LYS A 30 10.40 -9.30 -4.56
CA LYS A 30 11.09 -10.45 -3.94
C LYS A 30 10.77 -10.54 -2.44
N PHE A 31 10.89 -9.42 -1.71
CA PHE A 31 10.61 -9.39 -0.28
C PHE A 31 9.15 -9.75 0.03
N ARG A 32 8.19 -9.28 -0.77
CA ARG A 32 6.77 -9.65 -0.67
C ARG A 32 6.59 -11.16 -0.79
N ASP A 33 7.15 -11.75 -1.86
CA ASP A 33 6.94 -13.16 -2.18
C ASP A 33 7.62 -14.08 -1.15
N ASP A 34 8.84 -13.75 -0.75
CA ASP A 34 9.58 -14.47 0.29
C ASP A 34 8.84 -14.40 1.64
N THR A 35 8.30 -13.21 1.98
CA THR A 35 7.54 -13.02 3.22
C THR A 35 6.22 -13.81 3.19
N ALA A 36 5.47 -13.75 2.10
CA ALA A 36 4.24 -14.50 1.94
C ALA A 36 4.47 -16.01 2.09
N LYS A 37 5.53 -16.51 1.45
CA LYS A 37 5.95 -17.92 1.57
C LYS A 37 6.36 -18.28 2.99
N LYS A 38 7.21 -17.46 3.63
CA LYS A 38 7.68 -17.66 5.02
C LYS A 38 6.52 -17.75 6.01
N LEU A 39 5.53 -16.87 5.87
CA LEU A 39 4.35 -16.82 6.74
C LEU A 39 3.25 -17.80 6.33
N GLY A 40 3.33 -18.38 5.14
CA GLY A 40 2.32 -19.29 4.59
C GLY A 40 0.95 -18.61 4.46
N ILE A 41 0.93 -17.35 4.02
CA ILE A 41 -0.29 -16.57 3.81
C ILE A 41 -0.70 -16.57 2.33
N GLU A 42 -2.01 -16.48 2.09
CA GLU A 42 -2.54 -16.29 0.76
C GLU A 42 -2.30 -14.85 0.29
N MET A 43 -1.59 -14.70 -0.84
CA MET A 43 -1.30 -13.42 -1.46
C MET A 43 -2.01 -13.28 -2.79
N LEU A 44 -3.00 -12.40 -2.87
CA LEU A 44 -3.65 -12.01 -4.11
C LEU A 44 -2.87 -10.85 -4.73
N VAL A 45 -2.44 -11.01 -5.96
CA VAL A 45 -1.79 -9.94 -6.73
C VAL A 45 -2.75 -9.47 -7.80
N TYR A 46 -3.04 -8.17 -7.83
CA TYR A 46 -3.94 -7.57 -8.80
C TYR A 46 -3.26 -6.45 -9.57
N THR A 47 -3.39 -6.49 -10.88
CA THR A 47 -2.88 -5.46 -11.81
C THR A 47 -4.06 -4.91 -12.64
N ASN A 48 -4.07 -3.61 -12.91
CA ASN A 48 -5.02 -3.03 -13.85
C ASN A 48 -4.58 -3.32 -15.29
N GLU A 49 -5.10 -4.40 -15.86
CA GLU A 49 -4.73 -4.85 -17.19
C GLU A 49 -5.02 -3.82 -18.30
N GLU A 50 -6.09 -3.03 -18.15
CA GLU A 50 -6.40 -1.95 -19.10
C GLU A 50 -5.34 -0.85 -19.09
N GLY A 51 -4.88 -0.49 -17.90
CA GLY A 51 -3.78 0.45 -17.73
C GLY A 51 -2.48 -0.06 -18.36
N VAL A 52 -2.19 -1.35 -18.19
CA VAL A 52 -1.03 -2.00 -18.83
C VAL A 52 -1.16 -1.96 -20.36
N LYS A 53 -2.31 -2.35 -20.91
CA LYS A 53 -2.56 -2.31 -22.36
C LYS A 53 -2.44 -0.92 -22.97
N LYS A 54 -2.77 0.12 -22.19
CA LYS A 54 -2.63 1.52 -22.60
C LYS A 54 -1.20 2.06 -22.40
N GLY A 55 -0.26 1.25 -21.92
CA GLY A 55 1.13 1.65 -21.67
C GLY A 55 1.28 2.69 -20.55
N ILE A 56 0.35 2.73 -19.59
CA ILE A 56 0.39 3.69 -18.47
C ILE A 56 1.63 3.46 -17.61
N ASN A 57 2.48 4.48 -17.52
CA ASN A 57 3.76 4.42 -16.82
C ASN A 57 4.02 5.74 -16.03
N PRO A 58 4.91 5.73 -15.04
CA PRO A 58 5.15 6.89 -14.18
C PRO A 58 5.85 8.06 -14.90
N PHE A 59 6.58 7.82 -15.99
CA PHE A 59 7.34 8.87 -16.68
C PHE A 59 6.44 9.75 -17.56
N ASP A 60 5.56 9.13 -18.33
CA ASP A 60 4.71 9.83 -19.29
C ASP A 60 3.38 10.30 -18.67
N HIS A 61 2.94 9.69 -17.56
CA HIS A 61 1.59 9.88 -17.05
C HIS A 61 1.52 10.48 -15.62
N GLY A 62 2.65 10.62 -14.92
CA GLY A 62 2.72 11.31 -13.63
C GLY A 62 1.62 10.90 -12.64
N ALA A 63 0.80 11.86 -12.20
CA ALA A 63 -0.28 11.61 -11.24
C ALA A 63 -1.36 10.66 -11.78
N ALA A 64 -1.63 10.66 -13.09
CA ALA A 64 -2.61 9.75 -13.71
C ALA A 64 -2.17 8.27 -13.58
N TYR A 65 -0.87 8.00 -13.63
CA TYR A 65 -0.34 6.66 -13.37
C TYR A 65 -0.76 6.17 -11.97
N THR A 66 -0.59 7.00 -10.94
CA THR A 66 -0.96 6.62 -9.56
C THR A 66 -2.47 6.39 -9.45
N ASP A 67 -3.28 7.23 -10.06
CA ASP A 67 -4.74 7.03 -10.03
C ASP A 67 -5.14 5.74 -10.74
N ILE A 68 -4.70 5.53 -11.98
CA ILE A 68 -5.13 4.38 -12.80
C ILE A 68 -4.55 3.06 -12.26
N MET A 69 -3.24 3.02 -12.01
CA MET A 69 -2.55 1.77 -11.68
C MET A 69 -2.61 1.39 -10.20
N LYS A 70 -2.95 2.32 -9.31
CA LYS A 70 -3.07 2.07 -7.87
C LYS A 70 -4.50 2.25 -7.37
N THR A 71 -5.10 3.46 -7.53
CA THR A 71 -6.40 3.77 -6.92
C THR A 71 -7.53 3.01 -7.59
N GLN A 72 -7.62 3.08 -8.92
CA GLN A 72 -8.64 2.36 -9.69
C GLN A 72 -8.42 0.84 -9.62
N ALA A 73 -7.17 0.38 -9.71
CA ALA A 73 -6.84 -1.03 -9.55
C ALA A 73 -7.30 -1.59 -8.19
N LEU A 74 -7.12 -0.83 -7.10
CA LEU A 74 -7.62 -1.24 -5.79
C LEU A 74 -9.15 -1.37 -5.78
N LYS A 75 -9.87 -0.40 -6.35
CA LYS A 75 -11.33 -0.47 -6.46
C LYS A 75 -11.79 -1.67 -7.29
N GLN A 76 -11.15 -1.92 -8.41
CA GLN A 76 -11.40 -3.08 -9.27
C GLN A 76 -11.17 -4.39 -8.52
N ALA A 77 -10.06 -4.52 -7.80
CA ALA A 77 -9.74 -5.71 -7.02
C ALA A 77 -10.79 -5.99 -5.94
N LEU A 78 -11.17 -4.96 -5.17
CA LEU A 78 -12.17 -5.10 -4.11
C LEU A 78 -13.53 -5.54 -4.66
N ASN A 79 -13.96 -4.98 -5.79
CA ASN A 79 -15.18 -5.37 -6.47
C ASN A 79 -15.09 -6.80 -7.01
N LYS A 80 -13.98 -7.13 -7.68
CA LYS A 80 -13.76 -8.46 -8.26
C LYS A 80 -13.83 -9.57 -7.23
N TYR A 81 -13.24 -9.35 -6.06
CA TYR A 81 -13.20 -10.36 -4.99
C TYR A 81 -14.35 -10.21 -3.98
N GLY A 82 -15.22 -9.22 -4.14
CA GLY A 82 -16.37 -9.00 -3.25
C GLY A 82 -15.98 -8.57 -1.83
N PHE A 83 -14.84 -7.91 -1.65
CA PHE A 83 -14.39 -7.47 -0.34
C PHE A 83 -15.17 -6.26 0.15
N THR A 84 -15.78 -6.39 1.32
CA THR A 84 -16.51 -5.31 2.00
C THR A 84 -15.63 -4.54 2.98
N ALA A 85 -14.50 -5.10 3.39
CA ALA A 85 -13.53 -4.44 4.26
C ALA A 85 -12.11 -4.65 3.74
N ALA A 86 -11.25 -3.64 3.91
CA ALA A 86 -9.83 -3.74 3.58
C ALA A 86 -8.99 -3.09 4.68
N PHE A 87 -8.09 -3.90 5.27
CA PHE A 87 -7.12 -3.42 6.22
C PHE A 87 -5.94 -2.76 5.51
N GLY A 88 -5.49 -1.64 6.04
CA GLY A 88 -4.34 -0.90 5.53
C GLY A 88 -3.47 -0.32 6.62
N GLY A 89 -2.20 -0.09 6.31
CA GLY A 89 -1.22 0.49 7.22
C GLY A 89 -1.22 2.02 7.28
N GLY A 90 -2.26 2.69 6.78
CA GLY A 90 -2.32 4.16 6.76
C GLY A 90 -2.32 4.76 8.17
N ARG A 91 -1.57 5.84 8.36
CA ARG A 91 -1.44 6.56 9.63
C ARG A 91 -1.83 8.03 9.48
N ARG A 92 -2.41 8.63 10.51
CA ARG A 92 -2.76 10.07 10.50
C ARG A 92 -1.53 10.97 10.47
N ASP A 93 -0.42 10.49 11.00
CA ASP A 93 0.87 11.18 11.02
C ASP A 93 1.57 11.22 9.65
N GLU A 94 1.22 10.29 8.76
CA GLU A 94 1.88 10.11 7.48
C GLU A 94 1.56 11.22 6.47
N GLU A 95 0.29 11.62 6.38
CA GLU A 95 -0.16 12.66 5.46
C GLU A 95 -1.44 13.35 5.91
N LYS A 96 -1.58 14.63 5.57
CA LYS A 96 -2.74 15.47 5.96
C LYS A 96 -4.08 14.91 5.47
N SER A 97 -4.12 14.25 4.33
CA SER A 97 -5.35 13.64 3.79
C SER A 97 -5.89 12.54 4.70
N ARG A 98 -5.03 11.85 5.44
CA ARG A 98 -5.39 10.80 6.38
C ARG A 98 -5.71 11.32 7.78
N ALA A 99 -5.30 12.53 8.12
CA ALA A 99 -5.55 13.11 9.45
C ALA A 99 -7.04 13.20 9.81
N LYS A 100 -7.90 13.33 8.82
CA LYS A 100 -9.37 13.39 8.98
C LYS A 100 -10.05 12.03 8.98
N GLU A 101 -9.40 10.97 8.50
CA GLU A 101 -9.92 9.61 8.55
C GLU A 101 -9.77 9.04 9.97
N ARG A 102 -10.65 8.12 10.32
CA ARG A 102 -10.62 7.39 11.58
C ARG A 102 -10.03 5.99 11.36
N ILE A 103 -9.96 5.18 12.40
CA ILE A 103 -9.57 3.78 12.29
C ILE A 103 -10.49 3.06 11.30
N PHE A 104 -11.80 3.29 11.41
CA PHE A 104 -12.80 2.78 10.47
C PHE A 104 -13.27 3.90 9.54
N SER A 105 -12.80 3.88 8.30
CA SER A 105 -13.12 4.86 7.28
C SER A 105 -14.17 4.32 6.32
N PHE A 106 -15.37 4.91 6.38
CA PHE A 106 -16.50 4.50 5.54
C PHE A 106 -16.29 4.90 4.08
N ARG A 107 -16.71 4.03 3.20
CA ARG A 107 -16.72 4.24 1.75
C ARG A 107 -18.11 3.97 1.21
N ASN A 108 -18.64 4.94 0.47
CA ASN A 108 -19.90 4.79 -0.23
C ASN A 108 -19.79 3.79 -1.40
N GLU A 109 -20.88 3.55 -2.12
CA GLU A 109 -20.94 2.64 -3.27
C GLU A 109 -19.90 2.96 -4.36
N ALA A 110 -19.54 4.24 -4.54
CA ALA A 110 -18.45 4.66 -5.44
C ALA A 110 -17.05 4.46 -4.85
N GLN A 111 -16.95 3.82 -3.66
CA GLN A 111 -15.73 3.62 -2.88
C GLN A 111 -15.01 4.93 -2.51
N ALA A 112 -15.74 6.04 -2.51
CA ALA A 112 -15.26 7.34 -2.05
C ALA A 112 -15.45 7.46 -0.53
N TRP A 113 -14.53 8.19 0.14
CA TRP A 113 -14.70 8.49 1.55
C TRP A 113 -15.96 9.33 1.79
N ASP A 114 -16.79 8.91 2.74
CA ASP A 114 -18.03 9.59 3.09
C ASP A 114 -17.91 10.24 4.49
N PRO A 115 -17.60 11.56 4.53
CA PRO A 115 -17.47 12.27 5.79
C PRO A 115 -18.78 12.40 6.57
N LYS A 116 -19.93 12.35 5.90
CA LYS A 116 -21.24 12.48 6.54
C LYS A 116 -21.61 11.25 7.37
N ASN A 117 -21.20 10.08 6.89
CA ASN A 117 -21.45 8.82 7.56
C ASN A 117 -20.27 8.35 8.42
N GLN A 118 -19.18 9.13 8.47
CA GLN A 118 -18.07 8.86 9.37
C GLN A 118 -18.54 8.96 10.82
N ARG A 119 -18.34 7.88 11.57
CA ARG A 119 -18.81 7.77 12.96
C ARG A 119 -17.70 8.14 13.95
N PRO A 120 -18.05 8.78 15.09
CA PRO A 120 -17.11 9.04 16.16
C PRO A 120 -16.55 7.71 16.74
N GLU A 121 -15.27 7.71 17.07
CA GLU A 121 -14.58 6.58 17.73
C GLU A 121 -14.19 6.97 19.17
N MET A 122 -15.18 7.47 19.91
CA MET A 122 -15.02 7.88 21.31
C MET A 122 -15.02 6.66 22.21
N TRP A 123 -14.22 6.68 23.27
CA TRP A 123 -14.11 5.61 24.27
C TRP A 123 -13.85 4.21 23.69
N LYS A 124 -13.17 4.12 22.52
CA LYS A 124 -12.91 2.87 21.79
C LYS A 124 -14.20 2.12 21.37
N LEU A 125 -15.29 2.83 21.20
CA LEU A 125 -16.51 2.29 20.64
C LEU A 125 -16.47 2.41 19.13
N TYR A 126 -16.56 1.26 18.45
CA TYR A 126 -16.49 1.18 17.00
C TYR A 126 -17.81 0.70 16.42
N ASN A 127 -18.26 1.32 15.36
CA ASN A 127 -19.42 0.86 14.62
C ASN A 127 -18.97 0.45 13.21
N THR A 128 -19.10 -0.83 12.91
CA THR A 128 -18.66 -1.44 11.66
C THR A 128 -19.82 -1.79 10.72
N LYS A 129 -21.04 -1.38 11.06
CA LYS A 129 -22.23 -1.65 10.22
C LYS A 129 -22.08 -0.89 8.90
N ILE A 130 -22.20 -1.62 7.79
CA ILE A 130 -22.25 -1.10 6.42
C ILE A 130 -23.55 -1.52 5.76
N ASN A 131 -24.02 -0.76 4.79
CA ASN A 131 -25.15 -1.10 3.95
C ASN A 131 -24.67 -1.85 2.70
N LYS A 132 -25.62 -2.39 1.94
CA LYS A 132 -25.31 -3.03 0.65
C LYS A 132 -24.63 -2.03 -0.29
N GLY A 133 -23.52 -2.43 -0.91
CA GLY A 133 -22.74 -1.59 -1.81
C GLY A 133 -21.69 -0.70 -1.12
N GLU A 134 -21.79 -0.49 0.19
CA GLU A 134 -20.78 0.23 0.96
C GLU A 134 -19.61 -0.68 1.33
N SER A 135 -18.49 -0.06 1.68
CA SER A 135 -17.30 -0.76 2.15
C SER A 135 -16.57 0.03 3.24
N MET A 136 -15.60 -0.60 3.86
CA MET A 136 -14.83 0.00 4.93
C MET A 136 -13.33 -0.16 4.69
N ARG A 137 -12.57 0.92 4.92
CA ARG A 137 -11.12 0.85 5.09
C ARG A 137 -10.83 0.86 6.59
N VAL A 138 -10.02 -0.09 7.03
CA VAL A 138 -9.66 -0.21 8.44
C VAL A 138 -8.17 0.06 8.59
N PHE A 139 -7.82 1.04 9.43
CA PHE A 139 -6.45 1.48 9.68
C PHE A 139 -6.05 1.21 11.14
N PRO A 140 -5.69 -0.02 11.50
CA PRO A 140 -5.46 -0.40 12.90
C PRO A 140 -4.36 0.42 13.58
N ILE A 141 -3.39 0.90 12.82
CA ILE A 141 -2.26 1.70 13.30
C ILE A 141 -2.43 3.20 13.02
N SER A 142 -3.65 3.66 12.76
CA SER A 142 -3.95 5.06 12.41
C SER A 142 -3.36 6.09 13.38
N ASN A 143 -3.26 5.73 14.66
CA ASN A 143 -2.77 6.61 15.73
C ASN A 143 -1.26 6.50 15.99
N TRP A 144 -0.57 5.60 15.29
CA TRP A 144 0.86 5.41 15.49
C TRP A 144 1.66 6.49 14.76
N THR A 145 2.71 6.96 15.41
CA THR A 145 3.72 7.81 14.78
C THR A 145 4.71 6.96 13.98
N GLU A 146 5.54 7.60 13.18
CA GLU A 146 6.63 6.91 12.49
C GLU A 146 7.61 6.28 13.49
N ASN A 147 7.91 6.97 14.57
CA ASN A 147 8.77 6.46 15.62
C ASN A 147 8.19 5.20 16.27
N ASP A 148 6.88 5.14 16.52
CA ASP A 148 6.21 3.94 17.05
C ASP A 148 6.40 2.73 16.12
N ILE A 149 6.32 2.95 14.79
CA ILE A 149 6.55 1.90 13.79
C ILE A 149 7.98 1.35 13.91
N TRP A 150 8.99 2.24 13.93
CA TRP A 150 10.38 1.81 14.02
C TRP A 150 10.72 1.12 15.34
N GLN A 151 10.19 1.61 16.44
CA GLN A 151 10.34 0.96 17.74
C GLN A 151 9.68 -0.42 17.76
N TYR A 152 8.50 -0.54 17.15
CA TYR A 152 7.81 -1.83 17.05
C TYR A 152 8.57 -2.83 16.18
N ILE A 153 9.04 -2.42 15.01
CA ILE A 153 9.88 -3.23 14.11
C ILE A 153 11.11 -3.75 14.87
N LYS A 154 11.81 -2.88 15.59
CA LYS A 154 12.99 -3.23 16.38
C LYS A 154 12.65 -4.22 17.50
N ARG A 155 11.60 -3.94 18.27
CA ARG A 155 11.19 -4.76 19.42
C ARG A 155 10.78 -6.17 19.01
N GLU A 156 10.03 -6.29 17.92
CA GLU A 156 9.50 -7.56 17.44
C GLU A 156 10.43 -8.25 16.43
N ASN A 157 11.60 -7.66 16.17
CA ASN A 157 12.59 -8.15 15.20
C ASN A 157 11.96 -8.47 13.83
N ILE A 158 11.22 -7.51 13.27
CA ILE A 158 10.49 -7.69 12.01
C ILE A 158 11.42 -7.45 10.84
N ASP A 159 11.48 -8.40 9.91
CA ASP A 159 12.19 -8.22 8.65
C ASP A 159 11.56 -7.07 7.86
N ILE A 160 12.38 -6.23 7.26
CA ILE A 160 11.96 -5.12 6.40
C ILE A 160 12.65 -5.20 5.04
N VAL A 161 12.05 -4.53 4.06
CA VAL A 161 12.61 -4.52 2.71
C VAL A 161 14.02 -3.92 2.70
N PRO A 162 15.00 -4.52 1.99
CA PRO A 162 16.40 -4.08 1.99
C PRO A 162 16.60 -2.62 1.52
N LEU A 163 15.63 -2.05 0.83
CA LEU A 163 15.68 -0.66 0.35
C LEU A 163 15.74 0.39 1.48
N TYR A 164 15.40 0.03 2.71
CA TYR A 164 15.58 0.92 3.89
C TYR A 164 17.03 0.99 4.40
N PHE A 165 17.87 0.05 3.98
CA PHE A 165 19.28 0.03 4.42
C PHE A 165 20.17 0.76 3.42
N ALA A 166 21.21 1.41 3.94
CA ALA A 166 22.26 1.99 3.10
C ALA A 166 22.95 0.89 2.28
N ALA A 167 23.07 1.12 0.98
CA ALA A 167 23.79 0.26 0.06
C ALA A 167 24.17 1.06 -1.18
N GLU A 168 25.24 0.67 -1.86
CA GLU A 168 25.54 1.18 -3.17
C GLU A 168 24.46 0.75 -4.15
N ARG A 169 23.89 1.72 -4.86
CA ARG A 169 22.84 1.49 -5.86
C ARG A 169 23.04 2.39 -7.06
N PRO A 170 22.78 1.87 -8.27
CA PRO A 170 22.81 2.72 -9.45
C PRO A 170 21.69 3.76 -9.38
N PHE A 171 22.02 5.00 -9.67
CA PHE A 171 21.06 6.10 -9.69
C PHE A 171 21.37 7.12 -10.79
N VAL A 172 20.40 7.95 -11.10
CA VAL A 172 20.56 9.15 -11.93
C VAL A 172 20.14 10.40 -11.16
N ARG A 173 20.72 11.54 -11.54
CA ARG A 173 20.32 12.85 -11.03
C ARG A 173 19.44 13.56 -12.06
N ARG A 174 18.20 13.82 -11.68
CA ARG A 174 17.22 14.47 -12.54
C ARG A 174 16.50 15.57 -11.77
N ASN A 175 16.59 16.82 -12.27
CA ASN A 175 15.93 17.97 -11.65
C ASN A 175 16.21 18.13 -10.14
N GLY A 176 17.45 17.87 -9.72
CA GLY A 176 17.85 17.93 -8.31
C GLY A 176 17.44 16.72 -7.45
N ASN A 177 16.78 15.73 -8.03
CA ASN A 177 16.41 14.49 -7.35
C ASN A 177 17.36 13.35 -7.71
N ILE A 178 17.56 12.45 -6.74
CA ILE A 178 18.27 11.18 -6.94
C ILE A 178 17.19 10.12 -7.22
N ILE A 179 17.26 9.47 -8.38
CA ILE A 179 16.32 8.45 -8.81
C ILE A 179 17.07 7.15 -9.00
N MET A 180 16.71 6.13 -8.22
CA MET A 180 17.30 4.80 -8.32
C MET A 180 16.99 4.16 -9.67
N VAL A 181 17.99 3.57 -10.30
CA VAL A 181 17.86 2.76 -11.51
C VAL A 181 17.75 1.30 -11.08
N ASP A 182 16.55 0.73 -11.13
CA ASP A 182 16.30 -0.65 -10.70
C ASP A 182 16.53 -1.66 -11.83
N ASP A 183 16.13 -1.29 -13.04
CA ASP A 183 16.26 -2.10 -14.24
C ASP A 183 16.27 -1.26 -15.52
N ASP A 184 16.32 -1.93 -16.66
CA ASP A 184 16.40 -1.36 -18.03
C ASP A 184 15.13 -0.61 -18.48
N ARG A 185 14.03 -0.69 -17.73
CA ARG A 185 12.81 0.10 -18.01
C ARG A 185 13.00 1.58 -17.68
N MET A 186 14.00 1.91 -16.85
CA MET A 186 14.33 3.30 -16.56
C MET A 186 14.87 3.98 -17.83
N ARG A 187 14.11 4.95 -18.35
CA ARG A 187 14.53 5.75 -19.50
C ARG A 187 15.51 6.83 -19.05
N LEU A 188 16.71 6.83 -19.61
CA LEU A 188 17.69 7.88 -19.40
C LEU A 188 17.36 9.07 -20.30
N GLU A 189 17.48 10.28 -19.76
CA GLU A 189 17.38 11.51 -20.54
C GLU A 189 18.73 11.82 -21.24
N PRO A 190 18.72 12.62 -22.34
CA PRO A 190 19.95 12.98 -23.01
C PRO A 190 20.96 13.62 -22.05
N GLY A 191 22.14 13.03 -21.97
CA GLY A 191 23.21 13.50 -21.08
C GLY A 191 23.22 12.94 -19.68
N GLU A 192 22.17 12.21 -19.26
CA GLU A 192 22.20 11.50 -17.99
C GLU A 192 23.19 10.35 -17.97
N LYS A 193 23.85 10.17 -16.84
CA LYS A 193 24.76 9.05 -16.59
C LYS A 193 24.31 8.31 -15.33
N ILE A 194 24.45 7.00 -15.35
CA ILE A 194 24.24 6.18 -14.15
C ILE A 194 25.45 6.37 -13.25
N GLU A 195 25.21 6.78 -12.02
CA GLU A 195 26.16 6.91 -10.91
C GLU A 195 25.91 5.77 -9.89
N HIS A 196 26.90 5.55 -9.00
CA HIS A 196 26.83 4.55 -7.92
C HIS A 196 27.14 5.17 -6.57
#